data_87148a303d72901061bc72dccbd9bd1a
#
_entry.id   87148a303d72901061bc72dccbd9bd1a
#
_cell.length_a   1.000
_cell.length_b   1.000
_cell.length_c   1.000
_cell.angle_alpha   90.00
_cell.angle_beta   90.00
_cell.angle_gamma   90.00
#
_symmetry.space_group_name_H-M   'P 1'
#
loop_
_entity.id
_entity.type
_entity.pdbx_description
1 polymer ?
#
loop_
_entity_poly.entity_id
_entity_poly.type
_entity_poly.pdbx_seq_one_letter_code
_entity_poly.pdbx_strand_id
1 'polypeptide(L)'
;MPKLTHFDKKGRAKMVDVSKKGETLREAVVRGSIFMNPKTFKSILSGKIAKGDVLAVAKVAGIMAAKKTSEIIPMCHPLNLSHVEINFYPFEKESRIDIEAKVKIKAPTGVEMEGFVAVATAGLTIYDMCKAIDRGIVLSNIHLVKKTGGKSGTYTSKKFPSPGGRGITLLDKKL
;
A
#
# COMPACT_ATOMS: atom_id res chain seq x y z
N MET A 1 10.16 9.46 26.53
CA MET A 1 10.37 8.91 25.16
C MET A 1 9.39 7.74 24.95
N PRO A 2 8.79 7.59 23.79
CA PRO A 2 7.98 6.41 23.51
C PRO A 2 8.83 5.15 23.61
N LYS A 3 8.31 4.12 24.30
CA LYS A 3 9.05 2.85 24.54
C LYS A 3 9.12 2.07 23.23
N LEU A 4 10.33 1.79 22.74
CA LEU A 4 10.55 0.93 21.57
C LEU A 4 10.17 -0.51 21.93
N THR A 5 9.11 -1.04 21.35
CA THR A 5 8.50 -2.33 21.71
C THR A 5 9.15 -3.53 21.01
N HIS A 6 9.91 -3.29 19.92
CA HIS A 6 10.58 -4.32 19.13
C HIS A 6 12.02 -4.65 19.59
N PHE A 7 12.39 -4.22 20.81
CA PHE A 7 13.67 -4.55 21.40
C PHE A 7 13.50 -5.21 22.79
N ASP A 8 14.35 -6.18 23.09
CA ASP A 8 14.46 -6.76 24.42
C ASP A 8 15.27 -5.85 25.35
N LYS A 9 15.42 -6.25 26.63
CA LYS A 9 16.21 -5.49 27.63
C LYS A 9 17.70 -5.37 27.29
N LYS A 10 18.19 -6.20 26.36
CA LYS A 10 19.59 -6.21 25.88
C LYS A 10 19.74 -5.51 24.52
N GLY A 11 18.70 -4.82 24.01
CA GLY A 11 18.73 -4.11 22.74
C GLY A 11 18.62 -5.02 21.50
N ARG A 12 18.28 -6.30 21.65
CA ARG A 12 18.12 -7.21 20.52
C ARG A 12 16.69 -7.15 19.98
N ALA A 13 16.56 -7.28 18.67
CA ALA A 13 15.26 -7.31 18.00
C ALA A 13 14.39 -8.47 18.50
N LYS A 14 13.12 -8.20 18.77
CA LYS A 14 12.13 -9.22 19.11
C LYS A 14 10.75 -8.84 18.57
N MET A 15 9.97 -9.83 18.19
CA MET A 15 8.57 -9.65 17.85
C MET A 15 7.77 -9.28 19.11
N VAL A 16 6.80 -8.38 18.99
CA VAL A 16 5.95 -7.94 20.12
C VAL A 16 4.99 -9.07 20.50
N ASP A 17 4.97 -9.46 21.77
CA ASP A 17 3.96 -10.37 22.28
C ASP A 17 2.58 -9.68 22.35
N VAL A 18 1.62 -10.22 21.62
CA VAL A 18 0.25 -9.71 21.54
C VAL A 18 -0.79 -10.66 22.17
N SER A 19 -0.36 -11.77 22.78
CA SER A 19 -1.23 -12.82 23.33
C SER A 19 -2.23 -12.31 24.38
N LYS A 20 -1.84 -11.27 25.14
CA LYS A 20 -2.70 -10.64 26.19
C LYS A 20 -3.51 -9.45 25.67
N LYS A 21 -3.47 -9.13 24.37
CA LYS A 21 -4.20 -7.98 23.81
C LYS A 21 -5.53 -8.45 23.24
N GLY A 22 -6.60 -7.76 23.62
CA GLY A 22 -7.91 -7.97 23.00
C GLY A 22 -7.93 -7.58 21.52
N GLU A 23 -8.76 -8.26 20.77
CA GLU A 23 -9.00 -7.93 19.37
C GLU A 23 -9.84 -6.65 19.25
N THR A 24 -9.45 -5.77 18.37
CA THR A 24 -10.21 -4.57 17.98
C THR A 24 -10.26 -4.46 16.47
N LEU A 25 -11.30 -3.80 15.94
CA LEU A 25 -11.32 -3.45 14.53
C LEU A 25 -10.19 -2.46 14.24
N ARG A 26 -9.40 -2.77 13.22
CA ARG A 26 -8.27 -1.96 12.79
C ARG A 26 -8.35 -1.68 11.31
N GLU A 27 -8.02 -0.45 10.96
CA GLU A 27 -7.93 -0.02 9.57
C GLU A 27 -6.62 0.76 9.40
N ALA A 28 -5.95 0.54 8.28
CA ALA A 28 -4.85 1.37 7.83
C ALA A 28 -5.07 1.79 6.37
N VAL A 29 -4.71 3.04 6.08
CA VAL A 29 -4.66 3.60 4.73
C VAL A 29 -3.24 4.05 4.47
N VAL A 30 -2.61 3.47 3.46
CA VAL A 30 -1.25 3.77 3.01
C VAL A 30 -1.30 4.27 1.58
N ARG A 31 -0.47 5.24 1.24
CA ARG A 31 -0.30 5.75 -0.12
C ARG A 31 1.14 5.75 -0.56
N GLY A 32 1.31 5.71 -1.88
CA GLY A 32 2.58 5.96 -2.56
C GLY A 32 2.30 6.58 -3.92
N SER A 33 3.32 7.15 -4.53
CA SER A 33 3.24 7.77 -5.85
C SER A 33 4.21 7.10 -6.81
N ILE A 34 3.79 6.86 -8.05
CA ILE A 34 4.65 6.40 -9.12
C ILE A 34 4.68 7.43 -10.24
N PHE A 35 5.89 7.90 -10.57
CA PHE A 35 6.16 8.90 -11.60
C PHE A 35 6.75 8.21 -12.82
N MET A 36 6.40 8.68 -14.01
CA MET A 36 6.81 8.07 -15.27
C MET A 36 6.82 9.10 -16.40
N ASN A 37 7.34 8.72 -17.56
CA ASN A 37 7.26 9.55 -18.75
C ASN A 37 5.80 9.74 -19.21
N PRO A 38 5.41 10.89 -19.79
CA PRO A 38 4.05 11.17 -20.27
C PRO A 38 3.55 10.10 -21.27
N LYS A 39 4.44 9.55 -22.12
CA LYS A 39 4.10 8.49 -23.06
C LYS A 39 3.70 7.21 -22.35
N THR A 40 4.45 6.81 -21.32
CA THR A 40 4.16 5.62 -20.49
C THR A 40 2.84 5.78 -19.75
N PHE A 41 2.63 6.94 -19.11
CA PHE A 41 1.39 7.27 -18.43
C PHE A 41 0.16 7.12 -19.36
N LYS A 42 0.20 7.74 -20.55
CA LYS A 42 -0.89 7.61 -21.53
C LYS A 42 -1.10 6.17 -21.99
N SER A 43 -0.02 5.39 -22.17
CA SER A 43 -0.11 3.99 -22.57
C SER A 43 -0.77 3.12 -21.51
N ILE A 44 -0.50 3.35 -20.21
CA ILE A 44 -1.17 2.65 -19.11
C ILE A 44 -2.67 2.97 -19.11
N LEU A 45 -3.04 4.24 -19.16
CA LEU A 45 -4.45 4.65 -19.09
C LEU A 45 -5.26 4.20 -20.30
N SER A 46 -4.65 4.15 -21.48
CA SER A 46 -5.30 3.69 -22.72
C SER A 46 -5.31 2.17 -22.90
N GLY A 47 -4.71 1.42 -21.97
CA GLY A 47 -4.61 -0.05 -22.07
C GLY A 47 -3.71 -0.55 -23.21
N LYS A 48 -2.80 0.29 -23.72
CA LYS A 48 -1.90 -0.04 -24.87
C LYS A 48 -0.55 -0.66 -24.46
N ILE A 49 -0.45 -1.17 -23.25
CA ILE A 49 0.76 -1.89 -22.81
C ILE A 49 0.68 -3.34 -23.31
N ALA A 50 1.71 -3.80 -23.99
CA ALA A 50 1.74 -5.14 -24.61
C ALA A 50 1.55 -6.29 -23.61
N LYS A 51 1.91 -6.08 -22.33
CA LYS A 51 1.75 -7.06 -21.26
C LYS A 51 0.33 -7.10 -20.65
N GLY A 52 -0.62 -6.32 -21.18
CA GLY A 52 -2.01 -6.30 -20.70
C GLY A 52 -2.34 -5.16 -19.75
N ASP A 53 -3.42 -5.32 -18.97
CA ASP A 53 -3.90 -4.30 -18.03
C ASP A 53 -2.97 -4.17 -16.82
N VAL A 54 -2.10 -3.16 -16.87
CA VAL A 54 -1.09 -2.89 -15.85
C VAL A 54 -1.70 -2.65 -14.47
N LEU A 55 -2.79 -1.88 -14.39
CA LEU A 55 -3.39 -1.53 -13.10
C LEU A 55 -4.16 -2.71 -12.49
N ALA A 56 -4.80 -3.54 -13.31
CA ALA A 56 -5.45 -4.76 -12.85
C ALA A 56 -4.42 -5.74 -12.25
N VAL A 57 -3.30 -5.99 -12.95
CA VAL A 57 -2.24 -6.87 -12.46
C VAL A 57 -1.59 -6.30 -11.19
N ALA A 58 -1.30 -5.00 -11.15
CA ALA A 58 -0.75 -4.34 -9.98
C ALA A 58 -1.68 -4.42 -8.76
N LYS A 59 -2.99 -4.29 -8.96
CA LYS A 59 -4.00 -4.44 -7.90
C LYS A 59 -3.95 -5.84 -7.31
N VAL A 60 -3.99 -6.87 -8.14
CA VAL A 60 -3.93 -8.26 -7.69
C VAL A 60 -2.63 -8.55 -6.94
N ALA A 61 -1.49 -8.11 -7.50
CA ALA A 61 -0.18 -8.30 -6.89
C ALA A 61 -0.09 -7.64 -5.50
N GLY A 62 -0.58 -6.42 -5.36
CA GLY A 62 -0.60 -5.72 -4.07
C GLY A 62 -1.51 -6.40 -3.04
N ILE A 63 -2.68 -6.89 -3.44
CA ILE A 63 -3.58 -7.65 -2.55
C ILE A 63 -2.90 -8.95 -2.09
N MET A 64 -2.24 -9.67 -3.00
CA MET A 64 -1.50 -10.89 -2.66
C MET A 64 -0.35 -10.61 -1.70
N ALA A 65 0.39 -9.54 -1.94
CA ALA A 65 1.52 -9.13 -1.10
C ALA A 65 1.09 -8.72 0.31
N ALA A 66 -0.02 -8.00 0.47
CA ALA A 66 -0.58 -7.70 1.78
C ALA A 66 -0.82 -8.95 2.62
N LYS A 67 -1.34 -10.03 2.01
CA LYS A 67 -1.59 -11.32 2.67
C LYS A 67 -0.32 -12.08 3.07
N LYS A 68 0.84 -11.69 2.50
CA LYS A 68 2.15 -12.31 2.72
C LYS A 68 3.11 -11.42 3.50
N THR A 69 2.64 -10.37 4.14
CA THR A 69 3.48 -9.38 4.82
C THR A 69 4.40 -10.02 5.86
N SER A 70 3.92 -10.98 6.66
CA SER A 70 4.72 -11.67 7.68
C SER A 70 5.83 -12.56 7.09
N GLU A 71 5.72 -12.96 5.82
CA GLU A 71 6.77 -13.71 5.12
C GLU A 71 7.91 -12.79 4.62
N ILE A 72 7.64 -11.49 4.52
CA ILE A 72 8.57 -10.47 3.97
C ILE A 72 9.16 -9.61 5.09
N ILE A 73 8.35 -9.24 6.08
CA ILE A 73 8.75 -8.34 7.17
C ILE A 73 8.90 -9.16 8.46
N PRO A 74 10.14 -9.40 8.93
CA PRO A 74 10.43 -10.41 9.95
C PRO A 74 9.71 -10.26 11.28
N MET A 75 9.39 -9.01 11.68
CA MET A 75 8.74 -8.74 12.99
C MET A 75 7.22 -8.58 12.89
N CYS A 76 6.62 -8.80 11.72
CA CYS A 76 5.18 -8.80 11.54
C CYS A 76 4.55 -10.13 11.97
N HIS A 77 3.35 -10.04 12.54
CA HIS A 77 2.54 -11.21 12.87
C HIS A 77 1.83 -11.72 11.61
N PRO A 78 1.62 -13.04 11.46
CA PRO A 78 0.74 -13.56 10.43
C PRO A 78 -0.71 -13.14 10.73
N LEU A 79 -1.37 -12.48 9.78
CA LEU A 79 -2.69 -11.90 9.95
C LEU A 79 -3.67 -12.38 8.87
N ASN A 80 -4.85 -12.83 9.28
CA ASN A 80 -5.95 -13.16 8.38
C ASN A 80 -6.76 -11.90 8.04
N LEU A 81 -6.35 -11.18 7.00
CA LEU A 81 -6.95 -9.91 6.61
C LEU A 81 -8.42 -10.08 6.22
N SER A 82 -9.30 -9.21 6.77
CA SER A 82 -10.73 -9.19 6.42
C SER A 82 -10.98 -8.45 5.11
N HIS A 83 -10.15 -7.46 4.78
CA HIS A 83 -10.33 -6.63 3.59
C HIS A 83 -9.02 -6.00 3.15
N VAL A 84 -8.77 -6.01 1.84
CA VAL A 84 -7.71 -5.26 1.18
C VAL A 84 -8.30 -4.62 -0.07
N GLU A 85 -8.23 -3.30 -0.15
CA GLU A 85 -8.67 -2.51 -1.30
C GLU A 85 -7.49 -1.71 -1.83
N ILE A 86 -7.28 -1.71 -3.16
CA ILE A 86 -6.25 -0.91 -3.81
C ILE A 86 -6.92 -0.06 -4.89
N ASN A 87 -6.65 1.24 -4.84
CA ASN A 87 -7.14 2.24 -5.78
C ASN A 87 -5.97 3.00 -6.41
N PHE A 88 -6.18 3.45 -7.65
CA PHE A 88 -5.21 4.23 -8.41
C PHE A 88 -5.82 5.58 -8.76
N TYR A 89 -5.05 6.65 -8.58
CA TYR A 89 -5.45 8.02 -8.84
C TYR A 89 -4.46 8.65 -9.84
N PRO A 90 -4.82 8.77 -11.13
CA PRO A 90 -3.95 9.36 -12.13
C PRO A 90 -3.97 10.88 -12.06
N PHE A 91 -2.78 11.48 -12.23
CA PHE A 91 -2.53 12.91 -12.32
C PHE A 91 -1.78 13.21 -13.61
N GLU A 92 -2.52 13.62 -14.65
CA GLU A 92 -1.97 13.75 -16.01
C GLU A 92 -0.87 14.81 -16.10
N LYS A 93 -1.04 15.95 -15.42
CA LYS A 93 -0.06 17.07 -15.45
C LYS A 93 1.32 16.65 -14.95
N GLU A 94 1.37 15.79 -13.96
CA GLU A 94 2.62 15.28 -13.36
C GLU A 94 3.06 13.94 -13.94
N SER A 95 2.30 13.34 -14.86
CA SER A 95 2.51 11.97 -15.34
C SER A 95 2.71 11.00 -14.17
N ARG A 96 1.86 11.11 -13.15
CA ARG A 96 1.92 10.40 -11.87
C ARG A 96 0.64 9.59 -11.65
N ILE A 97 0.79 8.42 -11.04
CA ILE A 97 -0.32 7.65 -10.50
C ILE A 97 -0.08 7.49 -9.01
N ASP A 98 -1.00 7.96 -8.18
CA ASP A 98 -0.99 7.65 -6.76
C ASP A 98 -1.68 6.31 -6.52
N ILE A 99 -1.09 5.50 -5.65
CA ILE A 99 -1.56 4.18 -5.26
C ILE A 99 -2.01 4.29 -3.81
N GLU A 100 -3.24 3.88 -3.53
CA GLU A 100 -3.77 3.82 -2.17
C GLU A 100 -4.13 2.38 -1.83
N ALA A 101 -3.66 1.89 -0.69
CA ALA A 101 -4.11 0.63 -0.10
C ALA A 101 -4.85 0.90 1.20
N LYS A 102 -6.06 0.32 1.32
CA LYS A 102 -6.86 0.30 2.54
C LYS A 102 -6.98 -1.14 3.02
N VAL A 103 -6.52 -1.38 4.24
CA VAL A 103 -6.51 -2.72 4.84
C VAL A 103 -7.32 -2.70 6.13
N LYS A 104 -8.13 -3.76 6.35
CA LYS A 104 -8.95 -3.92 7.56
C LYS A 104 -8.81 -5.32 8.14
N ILE A 105 -8.85 -5.36 9.47
CA ILE A 105 -8.86 -6.60 10.24
C ILE A 105 -9.48 -6.38 11.62
N LYS A 106 -10.00 -7.44 12.23
CA LYS A 106 -10.23 -7.52 13.69
C LYS A 106 -9.10 -8.35 14.29
N ALA A 107 -8.18 -7.69 15.02
CA ALA A 107 -6.95 -8.33 15.52
C ALA A 107 -6.35 -7.59 16.72
N PRO A 108 -5.41 -8.22 17.47
CA PRO A 108 -4.70 -7.58 18.58
C PRO A 108 -3.58 -6.61 18.12
N THR A 109 -3.24 -6.58 16.82
CA THR A 109 -2.20 -5.70 16.26
C THR A 109 -2.70 -4.91 15.06
N GLY A 110 -1.96 -3.86 14.65
CA GLY A 110 -2.29 -3.02 13.50
C GLY A 110 -1.97 -3.68 12.15
N VAL A 111 -2.44 -3.07 11.06
CA VAL A 111 -2.28 -3.55 9.68
C VAL A 111 -1.58 -2.51 8.79
N GLU A 112 -0.77 -1.66 9.41
CA GLU A 112 -0.05 -0.62 8.69
C GLU A 112 0.93 -1.24 7.68
N MET A 113 1.68 -2.26 8.09
CA MET A 113 2.70 -2.91 7.25
C MET A 113 2.09 -3.64 6.06
N GLU A 114 0.93 -4.25 6.22
CA GLU A 114 0.17 -4.85 5.13
C GLU A 114 -0.18 -3.81 4.07
N GLY A 115 -0.55 -2.59 4.49
CA GLY A 115 -0.77 -1.45 3.58
C GLY A 115 0.51 -1.01 2.87
N PHE A 116 1.64 -0.90 3.59
CA PHE A 116 2.94 -0.54 3.00
C PHE A 116 3.40 -1.55 1.96
N VAL A 117 3.33 -2.85 2.29
CA VAL A 117 3.73 -3.94 1.38
C VAL A 117 2.82 -3.97 0.15
N ALA A 118 1.51 -3.75 0.33
CA ALA A 118 0.56 -3.67 -0.78
C ALA A 118 0.91 -2.56 -1.78
N VAL A 119 1.13 -1.33 -1.29
CA VAL A 119 1.47 -0.17 -2.13
C VAL A 119 2.81 -0.36 -2.83
N ALA A 120 3.82 -0.82 -2.10
CA ALA A 120 5.15 -1.06 -2.66
C ALA A 120 5.11 -2.09 -3.79
N THR A 121 4.43 -3.22 -3.56
CA THR A 121 4.33 -4.31 -4.56
C THR A 121 3.49 -3.90 -5.76
N ALA A 122 2.41 -3.16 -5.58
CA ALA A 122 1.64 -2.62 -6.69
C ALA A 122 2.50 -1.69 -7.56
N GLY A 123 3.28 -0.78 -6.95
CA GLY A 123 4.20 0.10 -7.66
C GLY A 123 5.32 -0.66 -8.39
N LEU A 124 5.93 -1.65 -7.75
CA LEU A 124 6.94 -2.51 -8.38
C LEU A 124 6.37 -3.30 -9.57
N THR A 125 5.10 -3.72 -9.48
CA THR A 125 4.43 -4.42 -10.58
C THR A 125 4.20 -3.49 -11.76
N ILE A 126 3.79 -2.23 -11.53
CA ILE A 126 3.70 -1.23 -12.60
C ILE A 126 5.07 -1.03 -13.26
N TYR A 127 6.13 -0.91 -12.47
CA TYR A 127 7.51 -0.80 -12.98
C TYR A 127 7.87 -2.00 -13.86
N ASP A 128 7.68 -3.23 -13.38
CA ASP A 128 8.03 -4.44 -14.12
C ASP A 128 7.30 -4.53 -15.46
N MET A 129 6.02 -4.20 -15.47
CA MET A 129 5.23 -4.25 -16.70
C MET A 129 5.61 -3.18 -17.71
N CYS A 130 6.16 -2.04 -17.26
CA CYS A 130 6.47 -0.88 -18.11
C CYS A 130 7.95 -0.67 -18.38
N LYS A 131 8.88 -1.32 -17.66
CA LYS A 131 10.34 -1.10 -17.76
C LYS A 131 10.93 -1.27 -19.17
N ALA A 132 10.26 -2.01 -20.05
CA ALA A 132 10.71 -2.17 -21.44
C ALA A 132 10.61 -0.85 -22.25
N ILE A 133 9.69 0.05 -21.86
CA ILE A 133 9.45 1.33 -22.53
C ILE A 133 9.89 2.53 -21.68
N ASP A 134 10.00 2.36 -20.35
CA ASP A 134 10.39 3.43 -19.44
C ASP A 134 11.12 2.86 -18.22
N ARG A 135 12.45 2.96 -18.24
CA ARG A 135 13.30 2.55 -17.09
C ARG A 135 13.44 3.65 -16.04
N GLY A 136 13.02 4.88 -16.36
CA GLY A 136 13.08 6.03 -15.48
C GLY A 136 11.91 6.16 -14.50
N ILE A 137 11.02 5.18 -14.43
CA ILE A 137 9.91 5.17 -13.48
C ILE A 137 10.42 5.22 -12.04
N VAL A 138 9.85 6.12 -11.23
CA VAL A 138 10.21 6.31 -9.82
C VAL A 138 9.02 6.00 -8.93
N LEU A 139 9.19 5.06 -8.00
CA LEU A 139 8.26 4.82 -6.91
C LEU A 139 8.71 5.64 -5.70
N SER A 140 7.82 6.47 -5.15
CA SER A 140 8.15 7.46 -4.13
C SER A 140 7.00 7.68 -3.13
N ASN A 141 7.27 8.45 -2.09
CA ASN A 141 6.27 8.96 -1.14
C ASN A 141 5.38 7.89 -0.50
N ILE A 142 5.91 6.68 -0.24
CA ILE A 142 5.13 5.66 0.46
C ILE A 142 5.02 6.05 1.94
N HIS A 143 3.78 6.26 2.42
CA HIS A 143 3.53 6.75 3.77
C HIS A 143 2.16 6.31 4.31
N LEU A 144 2.06 6.29 5.64
CA LEU A 144 0.79 6.08 6.33
C LEU A 144 -0.05 7.36 6.28
N VAL A 145 -1.25 7.27 5.72
CA VAL A 145 -2.22 8.37 5.67
C VAL A 145 -3.09 8.38 6.92
N LYS A 146 -3.63 7.21 7.28
CA LYS A 146 -4.54 7.06 8.40
C LYS A 146 -4.41 5.67 9.00
N LYS A 147 -4.55 5.57 10.30
CA LYS A 147 -4.87 4.31 10.96
C LYS A 147 -5.92 4.52 12.04
N THR A 148 -6.69 3.48 12.33
CA THR A 148 -7.66 3.48 13.42
C THR A 148 -7.57 2.20 14.24
N GLY A 149 -8.08 2.26 15.46
CA GLY A 149 -8.15 1.15 16.39
C GLY A 149 -6.91 0.95 17.27
N GLY A 150 -7.08 0.10 18.27
CA GLY A 150 -6.05 -0.21 19.26
C GLY A 150 -5.80 0.91 20.29
N LYS A 151 -4.86 0.64 21.21
CA LYS A 151 -4.55 1.51 22.35
C LYS A 151 -4.04 2.91 21.94
N SER A 152 -3.37 3.02 20.79
CA SER A 152 -2.84 4.30 20.28
C SER A 152 -3.88 5.17 19.55
N GLY A 153 -5.15 4.72 19.47
CA GLY A 153 -6.23 5.48 18.86
C GLY A 153 -6.07 5.74 17.36
N THR A 154 -6.67 6.82 16.89
CA THR A 154 -6.63 7.23 15.48
C THR A 154 -5.42 8.12 15.24
N TYR A 155 -4.70 7.81 14.13
CA TYR A 155 -3.69 8.66 13.55
C TYR A 155 -4.14 9.11 12.16
N THR A 156 -3.93 10.37 11.82
CA THR A 156 -4.10 10.92 10.47
C THR A 156 -2.90 11.80 10.15
N SER A 157 -2.28 11.55 9.00
CA SER A 157 -1.16 12.35 8.52
C SER A 157 -1.60 13.77 8.18
N LYS A 158 -0.87 14.77 8.71
CA LYS A 158 -1.07 16.18 8.36
C LYS A 158 -0.27 16.59 7.11
N LYS A 159 0.77 15.83 6.76
CA LYS A 159 1.72 16.16 5.68
C LYS A 159 1.19 15.83 4.28
N PHE A 160 0.32 14.85 4.18
CA PHE A 160 -0.13 14.30 2.90
C PHE A 160 -1.65 14.14 2.95
N PRO A 161 -2.41 15.22 2.65
CA PRO A 161 -3.86 15.15 2.59
C PRO A 161 -4.33 14.21 1.49
N SER A 162 -5.57 13.75 1.61
CA SER A 162 -6.20 12.92 0.57
C SER A 162 -6.16 13.64 -0.79
N PRO A 163 -5.83 12.94 -1.90
CA PRO A 163 -5.99 13.53 -3.21
C PRO A 163 -7.47 13.92 -3.40
N GLY A 164 -7.70 15.14 -3.86
CA GLY A 164 -9.04 15.66 -4.14
C GLY A 164 -9.66 15.10 -5.42
N GLY A 165 -9.35 13.88 -5.83
CA GLY A 165 -9.84 13.25 -7.06
C GLY A 165 -10.58 11.94 -6.81
N ARG A 166 -11.49 11.57 -7.72
CA ARG A 166 -12.09 10.23 -7.76
C ARG A 166 -11.01 9.26 -8.23
N GLY A 167 -10.76 8.19 -7.44
CA GLY A 167 -9.93 7.08 -7.89
C GLY A 167 -10.54 6.38 -9.10
N ILE A 168 -9.70 5.91 -9.99
CA ILE A 168 -10.14 4.97 -11.02
C ILE A 168 -10.33 3.62 -10.35
N THR A 169 -11.57 3.17 -10.23
CA THR A 169 -11.87 1.77 -10.00
C THR A 169 -11.81 1.05 -11.34
N LEU A 170 -11.45 -0.24 -11.35
CA LEU A 170 -11.46 -1.05 -12.57
C LEU A 170 -12.84 -1.10 -13.24
N LEU A 171 -13.91 -0.76 -12.52
CA LEU A 171 -15.29 -0.67 -13.00
C LEU A 171 -15.54 0.61 -13.84
N ASP A 172 -14.70 1.64 -13.74
CA ASP A 172 -14.83 2.89 -14.50
C ASP A 172 -14.27 2.78 -15.93
N LYS A 173 -13.53 1.72 -16.24
CA LYS A 173 -13.18 1.36 -17.62
C LYS A 173 -14.39 0.64 -18.22
N LYS A 174 -15.25 1.36 -18.93
CA LYS A 174 -16.25 0.73 -19.82
C LYS A 174 -15.52 -0.26 -20.73
N LEU A 175 -15.95 -1.53 -20.65
CA LEU A 175 -15.66 -2.56 -21.64
C LEU A 175 -16.07 -2.09 -23.04
#